data_2e9d4b84508f1fc9d2bbb7ce55f9e196
#
_entry.id   2e9d4b84508f1fc9d2bbb7ce55f9e196
#
_cell.length_a   1.000
_cell.length_b   1.000
_cell.length_c   1.000
_cell.angle_alpha   90.00
_cell.angle_beta   90.00
_cell.angle_gamma   90.00
#
_symmetry.space_group_name_H-M   'P 1'
#
loop_
_entity.id
_entity.type
_entity.pdbx_description
1 polymer ?
#
loop_
_entity_poly.entity_id
_entity_poly.type
_entity_poly.pdbx_seq_one_letter_code
_entity_poly.pdbx_strand_id
1 'polypeptide(L)'
;MICVSIGRTRHKMVLAEHRALAQRGAQLVELRLDWLSHTPDVSRLLADRPTPAVVTCRRRSDKGRWNGSEDQRRTVLRAAIVAGAEYVDIEDDIARAIPRYGKTQRIVSHHNFDETPDDLEEIYKRMCDLDHDIIKLVTMANQPEDSIRLLKLVAEAKTPTVGFCMGEIGLASRLLCGKYGSPFTYATFSSERTLAPGQLSFEEMTETYHFDRIGSDTRVFGVLGDPLAHSLSPNVHNAAFDADGIDAVYLPLRVPADGLVKTLKAFQWLNIDGYSVTIPHKETILELATKHDSTVEQLKAANTLCRDEDRNWTASNTDLPAAIQTLKLALETSTGSNSLAGRKCLVLGAGGAARAVAGGLVQEDAVVTVSGRTRPRANELAVELGCQEIGWENRGSQFTDVLVNCTPLGMHPNINESPFQPQWL
;
A
#
# COMPACT_ATOMS: atom_id res chain seq x y z
N MET A 1 -16.16 -6.93 -5.63
CA MET A 1 -16.52 -6.01 -6.74
C MET A 1 -15.85 -4.64 -6.53
N ILE A 2 -15.48 -3.95 -7.61
CA ILE A 2 -14.80 -2.65 -7.58
C ILE A 2 -15.74 -1.58 -8.15
N CYS A 3 -15.99 -0.50 -7.39
CA CYS A 3 -16.69 0.69 -7.83
C CYS A 3 -15.68 1.72 -8.34
N VAL A 4 -15.71 2.06 -9.63
CA VAL A 4 -14.74 2.98 -10.23
C VAL A 4 -15.29 4.38 -10.29
N SER A 5 -14.64 5.33 -9.62
CA SER A 5 -15.10 6.73 -9.55
C SER A 5 -14.75 7.51 -10.82
N ILE A 6 -15.75 8.15 -11.42
CA ILE A 6 -15.65 9.01 -12.61
C ILE A 6 -15.87 10.47 -12.21
N GLY A 7 -14.79 11.26 -12.20
CA GLY A 7 -14.81 12.70 -11.93
C GLY A 7 -14.43 13.49 -13.19
N ARG A 8 -15.42 13.98 -13.95
CA ARG A 8 -15.21 14.74 -15.19
C ARG A 8 -16.00 16.02 -15.24
N THR A 9 -15.46 17.01 -15.92
CA THR A 9 -16.10 18.35 -16.05
C THR A 9 -17.22 18.43 -17.08
N ARG A 10 -17.32 17.46 -18.00
CA ARG A 10 -18.29 17.46 -19.10
C ARG A 10 -19.02 16.12 -19.19
N HIS A 11 -20.35 16.14 -19.39
CA HIS A 11 -21.20 14.95 -19.55
C HIS A 11 -20.66 13.96 -20.59
N LYS A 12 -20.24 14.44 -21.76
CA LYS A 12 -19.70 13.57 -22.82
C LYS A 12 -18.44 12.81 -22.38
N MET A 13 -17.62 13.39 -21.50
CA MET A 13 -16.44 12.75 -20.96
C MET A 13 -16.79 11.70 -19.91
N VAL A 14 -17.80 11.97 -19.07
CA VAL A 14 -18.36 10.97 -18.12
C VAL A 14 -18.85 9.75 -18.87
N LEU A 15 -19.68 9.95 -19.90
CA LEU A 15 -20.22 8.85 -20.72
C LEU A 15 -19.13 8.06 -21.47
N ALA A 16 -18.13 8.74 -22.02
CA ALA A 16 -17.02 8.09 -22.70
C ALA A 16 -16.18 7.23 -21.74
N GLU A 17 -15.89 7.76 -20.55
CA GLU A 17 -15.11 7.06 -19.53
C GLU A 17 -15.88 5.88 -18.93
N HIS A 18 -17.21 6.04 -18.74
CA HIS A 18 -18.07 4.94 -18.31
C HIS A 18 -18.05 3.78 -19.30
N ARG A 19 -18.18 4.06 -20.62
CA ARG A 19 -18.09 3.03 -21.66
C ARG A 19 -16.71 2.35 -21.69
N ALA A 20 -15.64 3.13 -21.57
CA ALA A 20 -14.28 2.59 -21.53
C ALA A 20 -14.07 1.67 -20.32
N LEU A 21 -14.58 2.04 -19.14
CA LEU A 21 -14.52 1.20 -17.94
C LEU A 21 -15.32 -0.10 -18.10
N ALA A 22 -16.53 -0.03 -18.67
CA ALA A 22 -17.33 -1.21 -18.95
C ALA A 22 -16.62 -2.17 -19.92
N GLN A 23 -15.95 -1.64 -20.96
CA GLN A 23 -15.14 -2.44 -21.89
C GLN A 23 -13.93 -3.09 -21.20
N ARG A 24 -13.39 -2.47 -20.14
CA ARG A 24 -12.32 -3.03 -19.31
C ARG A 24 -12.84 -3.99 -18.22
N GLY A 25 -14.16 -4.27 -18.17
CA GLY A 25 -14.76 -5.22 -17.23
C GLY A 25 -15.23 -4.62 -15.91
N ALA A 26 -15.26 -3.29 -15.75
CA ALA A 26 -15.83 -2.68 -14.56
C ALA A 26 -17.33 -2.99 -14.44
N GLN A 27 -17.75 -3.45 -13.26
CA GLN A 27 -19.13 -3.89 -13.00
C GLN A 27 -19.97 -2.82 -12.31
N LEU A 28 -19.33 -1.82 -11.71
CA LEU A 28 -19.97 -0.71 -11.00
C LEU A 28 -19.13 0.56 -11.17
N VAL A 29 -19.78 1.69 -11.40
CA VAL A 29 -19.12 2.99 -11.46
C VAL A 29 -19.74 3.98 -10.49
N GLU A 30 -18.97 4.94 -10.00
CA GLU A 30 -19.48 6.10 -9.29
C GLU A 30 -19.45 7.33 -10.20
N LEU A 31 -20.60 7.95 -10.44
CA LEU A 31 -20.72 9.18 -11.20
C LEU A 31 -20.64 10.39 -10.26
N ARG A 32 -19.51 11.09 -10.25
CA ARG A 32 -19.24 12.27 -9.43
C ARG A 32 -19.83 13.52 -10.08
N LEU A 33 -21.10 13.81 -9.79
CA LEU A 33 -21.84 14.94 -10.38
C LEU A 33 -21.29 16.30 -9.92
N ASP A 34 -20.68 16.36 -8.77
CA ASP A 34 -20.03 17.55 -8.23
C ASP A 34 -18.81 18.02 -9.05
N TRP A 35 -18.25 17.17 -9.93
CA TRP A 35 -17.15 17.54 -10.83
C TRP A 35 -17.60 18.21 -12.12
N LEU A 36 -18.89 18.13 -12.47
CA LEU A 36 -19.41 18.74 -13.69
C LEU A 36 -19.36 20.27 -13.61
N SER A 37 -18.91 20.91 -14.69
CA SER A 37 -18.83 22.38 -14.78
C SER A 37 -20.20 23.06 -14.98
N HIS A 38 -21.20 22.30 -15.37
CA HIS A 38 -22.58 22.77 -15.58
C HIS A 38 -23.54 21.90 -14.79
N THR A 39 -24.78 22.38 -14.63
CA THR A 39 -25.86 21.64 -13.96
C THR A 39 -25.93 20.20 -14.50
N PRO A 40 -25.91 19.18 -13.62
CA PRO A 40 -25.97 17.80 -14.03
C PRO A 40 -27.28 17.45 -14.76
N ASP A 41 -27.17 16.98 -15.99
CA ASP A 41 -28.26 16.30 -16.70
C ASP A 41 -28.24 14.82 -16.36
N VAL A 42 -28.86 14.48 -15.25
CA VAL A 42 -28.83 13.14 -14.66
C VAL A 42 -29.53 12.12 -15.58
N SER A 43 -30.65 12.52 -16.21
CA SER A 43 -31.38 11.65 -17.14
C SER A 43 -30.50 11.21 -18.30
N ARG A 44 -29.76 12.14 -18.89
CA ARG A 44 -28.81 11.86 -19.96
C ARG A 44 -27.65 10.95 -19.52
N LEU A 45 -27.15 11.12 -18.29
CA LEU A 45 -26.04 10.28 -17.78
C LEU A 45 -26.48 8.84 -17.51
N LEU A 46 -27.75 8.62 -17.17
CA LEU A 46 -28.28 7.31 -16.79
C LEU A 46 -29.06 6.61 -17.90
N ALA A 47 -29.41 7.28 -19.02
CA ALA A 47 -30.27 6.73 -20.07
C ALA A 47 -29.72 5.41 -20.68
N ASP A 48 -28.47 5.41 -21.13
CA ASP A 48 -27.84 4.29 -21.85
C ASP A 48 -26.55 3.86 -21.13
N ARG A 49 -26.60 3.76 -19.80
CA ARG A 49 -25.41 3.38 -19.01
C ARG A 49 -25.05 1.92 -19.24
N PRO A 50 -23.77 1.59 -19.51
CA PRO A 50 -23.34 0.23 -19.80
C PRO A 50 -23.26 -0.66 -18.55
N THR A 51 -23.14 -0.08 -17.35
CA THR A 51 -23.08 -0.79 -16.07
C THR A 51 -23.90 -0.06 -15.00
N PRO A 52 -24.28 -0.73 -13.91
CA PRO A 52 -24.83 -0.09 -12.73
C PRO A 52 -24.01 1.12 -12.25
N ALA A 53 -24.69 2.13 -11.70
CA ALA A 53 -24.06 3.36 -11.28
C ALA A 53 -24.46 3.80 -9.87
N VAL A 54 -23.46 4.20 -9.09
CA VAL A 54 -23.62 5.01 -7.87
C VAL A 54 -23.62 6.48 -8.28
N VAL A 55 -24.64 7.23 -7.93
CA VAL A 55 -24.67 8.67 -8.17
C VAL A 55 -24.28 9.41 -6.89
N THR A 56 -23.22 10.18 -6.98
CA THR A 56 -22.67 10.98 -5.88
C THR A 56 -22.58 12.44 -6.27
N CYS A 57 -23.04 13.35 -5.39
CA CYS A 57 -22.88 14.79 -5.52
C CYS A 57 -22.29 15.35 -4.23
N ARG A 58 -20.95 15.27 -4.10
CA ARG A 58 -20.22 15.58 -2.87
C ARG A 58 -20.06 17.09 -2.66
N ARG A 59 -20.41 17.57 -1.46
CA ARG A 59 -20.25 18.98 -1.06
C ARG A 59 -18.79 19.31 -0.75
N ARG A 60 -18.46 20.61 -0.71
CA ARG A 60 -17.07 21.08 -0.48
C ARG A 60 -16.54 20.78 0.91
N SER A 61 -17.40 20.81 1.94
CA SER A 61 -16.99 20.43 3.31
C SER A 61 -16.43 19.01 3.36
N ASP A 62 -16.93 18.12 2.51
CA ASP A 62 -16.51 16.72 2.40
C ASP A 62 -15.57 16.51 1.21
N LYS A 63 -14.70 17.49 0.94
CA LYS A 63 -13.69 17.51 -0.13
C LYS A 63 -14.26 17.25 -1.53
N GLY A 64 -15.57 17.47 -1.74
CA GLY A 64 -16.21 17.48 -3.07
C GLY A 64 -16.01 18.82 -3.79
N ARG A 65 -16.65 18.95 -4.97
CA ARG A 65 -16.54 20.14 -5.84
C ARG A 65 -17.86 20.84 -6.10
N TRP A 66 -18.93 20.45 -5.40
CA TRP A 66 -20.23 21.09 -5.58
C TRP A 66 -20.19 22.58 -5.23
N ASN A 67 -20.67 23.44 -6.16
CA ASN A 67 -20.67 24.90 -6.02
C ASN A 67 -22.08 25.50 -5.82
N GLY A 68 -23.14 24.70 -5.98
CA GLY A 68 -24.51 25.13 -5.78
C GLY A 68 -24.93 25.15 -4.30
N SER A 69 -26.15 25.59 -4.02
CA SER A 69 -26.75 25.50 -2.69
C SER A 69 -27.03 24.05 -2.30
N GLU A 70 -27.24 23.81 -1.00
CA GLU A 70 -27.59 22.49 -0.48
C GLU A 70 -28.94 22.00 -1.04
N ASP A 71 -29.93 22.90 -1.21
CA ASP A 71 -31.19 22.53 -1.81
C ASP A 71 -31.09 22.14 -3.28
N GLN A 72 -30.24 22.82 -4.03
CA GLN A 72 -29.90 22.40 -5.40
C GLN A 72 -29.25 21.04 -5.43
N ARG A 73 -28.30 20.74 -4.51
CA ARG A 73 -27.64 19.47 -4.40
C ARG A 73 -28.62 18.33 -4.09
N ARG A 74 -29.51 18.54 -3.11
CA ARG A 74 -30.59 17.59 -2.80
C ARG A 74 -31.52 17.36 -3.98
N THR A 75 -31.81 18.40 -4.76
CA THR A 75 -32.62 18.29 -5.99
C THR A 75 -31.93 17.40 -7.01
N VAL A 76 -30.58 17.51 -7.20
CA VAL A 76 -29.80 16.66 -8.10
C VAL A 76 -29.84 15.21 -7.63
N LEU A 77 -29.65 14.95 -6.32
CA LEU A 77 -29.71 13.58 -5.77
C LEU A 77 -31.12 12.98 -5.93
N ARG A 78 -32.17 13.74 -5.69
CA ARG A 78 -33.56 13.29 -5.95
C ARG A 78 -33.80 13.01 -7.44
N ALA A 79 -33.25 13.83 -8.34
CA ALA A 79 -33.35 13.58 -9.78
C ALA A 79 -32.67 12.29 -10.17
N ALA A 80 -31.55 11.90 -9.52
CA ALA A 80 -30.89 10.62 -9.75
C ALA A 80 -31.77 9.44 -9.33
N ILE A 81 -32.44 9.55 -8.19
CA ILE A 81 -33.39 8.53 -7.72
C ILE A 81 -34.53 8.37 -8.70
N VAL A 82 -35.16 9.49 -9.14
CA VAL A 82 -36.26 9.49 -10.11
C VAL A 82 -35.85 8.96 -11.48
N ALA A 83 -34.60 9.23 -11.91
CA ALA A 83 -34.03 8.71 -13.15
C ALA A 83 -33.62 7.23 -13.06
N GLY A 84 -33.81 6.59 -11.91
CA GLY A 84 -33.57 5.15 -11.72
C GLY A 84 -32.10 4.75 -11.61
N ALA A 85 -31.26 5.57 -10.95
CA ALA A 85 -29.93 5.14 -10.54
C ALA A 85 -30.01 3.86 -9.69
N GLU A 86 -29.05 2.95 -9.82
CA GLU A 86 -29.03 1.76 -8.96
C GLU A 86 -28.72 2.14 -7.52
N TYR A 87 -27.77 3.06 -7.33
CA TYR A 87 -27.37 3.55 -6.01
C TYR A 87 -27.33 5.07 -5.99
N VAL A 88 -27.63 5.66 -4.85
CA VAL A 88 -27.37 7.06 -4.54
C VAL A 88 -26.55 7.16 -3.25
N ASP A 89 -25.44 7.90 -3.29
CA ASP A 89 -24.61 8.19 -2.11
C ASP A 89 -25.12 9.47 -1.43
N ILE A 90 -25.53 9.33 -0.18
CA ILE A 90 -26.16 10.38 0.61
C ILE A 90 -25.39 10.49 1.93
N GLU A 91 -24.91 11.68 2.27
CA GLU A 91 -24.24 11.89 3.55
C GLU A 91 -25.22 11.67 4.72
N ASP A 92 -24.71 11.15 5.82
CA ASP A 92 -25.48 10.74 7.01
C ASP A 92 -26.35 11.87 7.59
N ASP A 93 -25.84 13.11 7.59
CA ASP A 93 -26.55 14.28 8.13
C ASP A 93 -27.76 14.73 7.28
N ILE A 94 -27.78 14.41 5.99
CA ILE A 94 -28.91 14.73 5.10
C ILE A 94 -29.78 13.52 4.73
N ALA A 95 -29.44 12.33 5.19
CA ALA A 95 -30.13 11.10 4.80
C ALA A 95 -31.64 11.14 5.08
N ARG A 96 -32.07 11.78 6.17
CA ARG A 96 -33.49 11.96 6.50
C ARG A 96 -34.24 12.98 5.59
N ALA A 97 -33.50 13.89 4.94
CA ALA A 97 -34.06 14.89 4.05
C ALA A 97 -34.30 14.38 2.62
N ILE A 98 -33.76 13.21 2.28
CA ILE A 98 -33.93 12.58 0.97
C ILE A 98 -34.69 11.26 1.17
N PRO A 99 -36.00 11.22 0.98
CA PRO A 99 -36.79 10.01 1.22
C PRO A 99 -36.50 8.92 0.19
N ARG A 100 -36.72 7.68 0.58
CA ARG A 100 -36.67 6.53 -0.33
C ARG A 100 -37.75 6.64 -1.41
N TYR A 101 -37.38 6.39 -2.65
CA TYR A 101 -38.31 6.35 -3.77
C TYR A 101 -37.85 5.34 -4.84
N GLY A 102 -38.80 4.62 -5.41
CA GLY A 102 -38.48 3.63 -6.45
C GLY A 102 -37.67 2.45 -5.94
N LYS A 103 -36.73 1.98 -6.79
CA LYS A 103 -35.85 0.81 -6.51
C LYS A 103 -34.40 1.22 -6.20
N THR A 104 -34.11 2.52 -6.23
CA THR A 104 -32.74 3.02 -5.98
C THR A 104 -32.30 2.66 -4.57
N GLN A 105 -31.16 1.99 -4.46
CA GLN A 105 -30.53 1.66 -3.18
C GLN A 105 -29.80 2.86 -2.60
N ARG A 106 -29.87 3.03 -1.29
CA ARG A 106 -29.31 4.17 -0.55
C ARG A 106 -28.00 3.76 0.11
N ILE A 107 -26.91 4.39 -0.31
CA ILE A 107 -25.63 4.34 0.39
C ILE A 107 -25.61 5.54 1.33
N VAL A 108 -25.76 5.30 2.63
CA VAL A 108 -25.56 6.36 3.63
C VAL A 108 -24.08 6.42 3.96
N SER A 109 -23.46 7.59 3.74
CA SER A 109 -22.01 7.74 3.82
C SER A 109 -21.56 8.74 4.88
N HIS A 110 -20.48 8.39 5.57
CA HIS A 110 -19.74 9.27 6.47
C HIS A 110 -18.26 9.27 6.07
N HIS A 111 -17.67 10.47 6.01
CA HIS A 111 -16.26 10.64 5.67
C HIS A 111 -15.55 11.49 6.72
N ASN A 112 -14.43 11.00 7.25
CA ASN A 112 -13.49 11.82 8.01
C ASN A 112 -12.16 11.86 7.25
N PHE A 113 -11.78 13.05 6.78
CA PHE A 113 -10.59 13.25 5.94
C PHE A 113 -9.32 13.56 6.75
N ASP A 114 -9.44 13.67 8.06
CA ASP A 114 -8.35 14.09 8.93
C ASP A 114 -7.84 12.92 9.79
N GLU A 115 -8.74 12.05 10.25
CA GLU A 115 -8.39 10.93 11.16
C GLU A 115 -9.43 9.80 11.14
N THR A 116 -9.13 8.69 11.81
CA THR A 116 -10.09 7.68 12.23
C THR A 116 -10.50 8.00 13.67
N PRO A 117 -11.72 8.54 13.90
CA PRO A 117 -12.12 9.10 15.18
C PRO A 117 -12.28 8.04 16.27
N ASP A 118 -12.11 8.45 17.53
CA ASP A 118 -12.23 7.55 18.67
C ASP A 118 -13.66 6.99 18.86
N ASP A 119 -14.67 7.76 18.46
CA ASP A 119 -16.10 7.37 18.49
C ASP A 119 -16.60 6.69 17.22
N LEU A 120 -15.72 6.03 16.45
CA LEU A 120 -16.03 5.39 15.16
C LEU A 120 -17.24 4.44 15.25
N GLU A 121 -17.31 3.63 16.29
CA GLU A 121 -18.38 2.65 16.52
C GLU A 121 -19.72 3.34 16.86
N GLU A 122 -19.67 4.49 17.52
CA GLU A 122 -20.86 5.30 17.81
C GLU A 122 -21.38 6.01 16.54
N ILE A 123 -20.45 6.49 15.69
CA ILE A 123 -20.79 7.02 14.36
C ILE A 123 -21.50 5.94 13.55
N TYR A 124 -20.93 4.75 13.47
CA TYR A 124 -21.53 3.62 12.75
C TYR A 124 -22.92 3.29 13.28
N LYS A 125 -23.08 3.21 14.61
CA LYS A 125 -24.37 2.93 15.26
C LYS A 125 -25.42 3.98 14.90
N ARG A 126 -25.07 5.27 14.93
CA ARG A 126 -25.99 6.36 14.50
C ARG A 126 -26.38 6.22 13.02
N MET A 127 -25.45 5.78 12.16
CA MET A 127 -25.74 5.55 10.75
C MET A 127 -26.70 4.36 10.55
N CYS A 128 -26.62 3.33 11.38
CA CYS A 128 -27.55 2.19 11.37
C CYS A 128 -29.00 2.60 11.67
N ASP A 129 -29.24 3.71 12.38
CA ASP A 129 -30.58 4.24 12.68
C ASP A 129 -31.20 5.04 11.52
N LEU A 130 -30.45 5.23 10.43
CA LEU A 130 -30.91 5.90 9.22
C LEU A 130 -31.47 4.88 8.21
N ASP A 131 -32.36 5.35 7.32
CA ASP A 131 -32.86 4.50 6.23
C ASP A 131 -31.78 4.29 5.17
N HIS A 132 -31.16 3.11 5.15
CA HIS A 132 -30.05 2.73 4.28
C HIS A 132 -30.22 1.32 3.72
N ASP A 133 -29.55 1.03 2.62
CA ASP A 133 -29.29 -0.33 2.10
C ASP A 133 -27.82 -0.73 2.31
N ILE A 134 -26.94 0.27 2.25
CA ILE A 134 -25.50 0.13 2.47
C ILE A 134 -25.02 1.30 3.35
N ILE A 135 -24.22 1.01 4.34
CA ILE A 135 -23.43 2.02 5.07
C ILE A 135 -22.07 2.16 4.40
N LYS A 136 -21.61 3.40 4.23
CA LYS A 136 -20.26 3.70 3.75
C LYS A 136 -19.52 4.54 4.77
N LEU A 137 -18.47 3.98 5.35
CA LEU A 137 -17.66 4.62 6.38
C LEU A 137 -16.20 4.71 5.92
N VAL A 138 -15.74 5.92 5.64
CA VAL A 138 -14.40 6.17 5.10
C VAL A 138 -13.67 7.20 5.96
N THR A 139 -12.53 6.81 6.52
CA THR A 139 -11.75 7.65 7.43
C THR A 139 -10.30 7.81 6.94
N MET A 140 -9.52 8.70 7.52
CA MET A 140 -8.08 8.79 7.25
C MET A 140 -7.31 7.90 8.23
N ALA A 141 -6.40 7.09 7.73
CA ALA A 141 -5.47 6.37 8.60
C ALA A 141 -4.24 7.22 8.88
N ASN A 142 -4.03 7.57 10.14
CA ASN A 142 -2.83 8.24 10.64
C ASN A 142 -1.82 7.24 11.24
N GLN A 143 -2.31 6.05 11.60
CA GLN A 143 -1.52 4.91 12.09
C GLN A 143 -2.12 3.60 11.52
N PRO A 144 -1.32 2.53 11.39
CA PRO A 144 -1.80 1.27 10.83
C PRO A 144 -2.97 0.63 11.58
N GLU A 145 -3.07 0.87 12.88
CA GLU A 145 -4.14 0.38 13.75
C GLU A 145 -5.53 0.90 13.34
N ASP A 146 -5.60 2.09 12.73
CA ASP A 146 -6.85 2.68 12.23
C ASP A 146 -7.50 1.78 11.17
N SER A 147 -6.69 1.21 10.28
CA SER A 147 -7.15 0.24 9.28
C SER A 147 -7.73 -1.02 9.91
N ILE A 148 -7.10 -1.52 10.98
CA ILE A 148 -7.56 -2.73 11.68
C ILE A 148 -8.87 -2.47 12.40
N ARG A 149 -9.00 -1.31 13.05
CA ARG A 149 -10.21 -0.92 13.77
C ARG A 149 -11.40 -0.84 12.80
N LEU A 150 -11.21 -0.21 11.64
CA LEU A 150 -12.28 -0.11 10.64
C LEU A 150 -12.63 -1.45 10.01
N LEU A 151 -11.63 -2.29 9.69
CA LEU A 151 -11.88 -3.64 9.16
C LEU A 151 -12.62 -4.55 10.15
N LYS A 152 -12.32 -4.45 11.45
CA LYS A 152 -13.08 -5.17 12.51
C LYS A 152 -14.55 -4.73 12.52
N LEU A 153 -14.80 -3.43 12.45
CA LEU A 153 -16.15 -2.91 12.38
C LEU A 153 -16.90 -3.47 11.15
N VAL A 154 -16.24 -3.52 9.98
CA VAL A 154 -16.82 -4.12 8.76
C VAL A 154 -17.12 -5.60 8.94
N ALA A 155 -16.20 -6.36 9.54
CA ALA A 155 -16.36 -7.80 9.77
C ALA A 155 -17.52 -8.12 10.75
N GLU A 156 -17.77 -7.24 11.70
CA GLU A 156 -18.83 -7.38 12.72
C GLU A 156 -20.16 -6.75 12.29
N ALA A 157 -20.18 -6.06 11.13
CA ALA A 157 -21.34 -5.33 10.63
C ALA A 157 -22.52 -6.26 10.33
N LYS A 158 -23.71 -5.89 10.81
CA LYS A 158 -24.96 -6.64 10.56
C LYS A 158 -25.67 -6.23 9.28
N THR A 159 -25.27 -5.12 8.69
CA THR A 159 -25.79 -4.57 7.44
C THR A 159 -24.65 -4.44 6.42
N PRO A 160 -24.92 -4.49 5.10
CA PRO A 160 -23.87 -4.28 4.11
C PRO A 160 -23.11 -2.98 4.37
N THR A 161 -21.79 -3.11 4.59
CA THR A 161 -20.95 -1.98 4.98
C THR A 161 -19.71 -1.90 4.11
N VAL A 162 -19.55 -0.77 3.43
CA VAL A 162 -18.32 -0.39 2.75
C VAL A 162 -17.45 0.40 3.73
N GLY A 163 -16.33 -0.17 4.14
CA GLY A 163 -15.46 0.48 5.12
C GLY A 163 -13.98 0.29 4.79
N PHE A 164 -13.25 1.41 4.69
CA PHE A 164 -11.79 1.43 4.49
C PHE A 164 -11.22 2.80 4.86
N CYS A 165 -9.93 2.84 5.15
CA CYS A 165 -9.20 4.06 5.41
C CYS A 165 -8.58 4.65 4.14
N MET A 166 -8.46 5.97 4.11
CA MET A 166 -7.69 6.75 3.12
C MET A 166 -6.22 6.84 3.52
N GLY A 167 -5.40 7.33 2.59
CA GLY A 167 -3.95 7.49 2.76
C GLY A 167 -3.17 6.20 2.49
N GLU A 168 -1.85 6.33 2.39
CA GLU A 168 -0.97 5.18 2.12
C GLU A 168 -0.99 4.15 3.26
N ILE A 169 -1.07 4.61 4.52
CA ILE A 169 -1.21 3.75 5.70
C ILE A 169 -2.55 2.98 5.65
N GLY A 170 -3.59 3.61 5.09
CA GLY A 170 -4.93 3.02 4.96
C GLY A 170 -5.08 1.99 3.85
N LEU A 171 -4.09 1.86 2.95
CA LEU A 171 -4.20 1.09 1.71
C LEU A 171 -4.57 -0.39 1.95
N ALA A 172 -4.00 -1.02 2.98
CA ALA A 172 -4.32 -2.40 3.33
C ALA A 172 -5.81 -2.60 3.61
N SER A 173 -6.47 -1.65 4.29
CA SER A 173 -7.90 -1.74 4.56
C SER A 173 -8.75 -1.66 3.29
N ARG A 174 -8.37 -0.85 2.31
CA ARG A 174 -9.03 -0.74 1.01
C ARG A 174 -8.94 -2.04 0.20
N LEU A 175 -7.80 -2.72 0.26
CA LEU A 175 -7.58 -3.99 -0.43
C LEU A 175 -8.23 -5.18 0.28
N LEU A 176 -8.28 -5.15 1.61
CA LEU A 176 -8.81 -6.26 2.40
C LEU A 176 -10.30 -6.11 2.78
N CYS A 177 -10.94 -4.96 2.55
CA CYS A 177 -12.32 -4.75 2.97
C CYS A 177 -13.28 -5.82 2.41
N GLY A 178 -13.06 -6.28 1.16
CA GLY A 178 -13.82 -7.37 0.55
C GLY A 178 -13.69 -8.71 1.28
N LYS A 179 -12.47 -9.05 1.78
CA LYS A 179 -12.22 -10.23 2.61
C LYS A 179 -13.06 -10.24 3.89
N TYR A 180 -13.34 -9.06 4.43
CA TYR A 180 -14.07 -8.87 5.68
C TYR A 180 -15.55 -8.48 5.49
N GLY A 181 -16.09 -8.62 4.27
CA GLY A 181 -17.54 -8.51 4.02
C GLY A 181 -18.01 -7.21 3.38
N SER A 182 -17.13 -6.27 3.03
CA SER A 182 -17.54 -5.12 2.23
C SER A 182 -18.07 -5.58 0.85
N PRO A 183 -19.26 -5.12 0.43
CA PRO A 183 -19.85 -5.51 -0.85
C PRO A 183 -19.02 -5.02 -2.06
N PHE A 184 -18.33 -3.92 -1.91
CA PHE A 184 -17.40 -3.36 -2.91
C PHE A 184 -16.38 -2.42 -2.27
N THR A 185 -15.32 -2.12 -3.02
CA THR A 185 -14.35 -1.08 -2.70
C THR A 185 -14.33 -0.02 -3.79
N TYR A 186 -13.53 1.05 -3.62
CA TYR A 186 -13.43 2.14 -4.58
C TYR A 186 -12.07 2.20 -5.24
N ALA A 187 -12.08 2.39 -6.58
CA ALA A 187 -10.89 2.63 -7.40
C ALA A 187 -11.04 3.92 -8.22
N THR A 188 -9.96 4.38 -8.83
CA THR A 188 -9.97 5.48 -9.81
C THR A 188 -9.75 4.94 -11.22
N PHE A 189 -10.06 5.74 -12.23
CA PHE A 189 -9.89 5.37 -13.64
C PHE A 189 -8.43 5.07 -14.00
N SER A 190 -7.50 5.87 -13.51
CA SER A 190 -6.04 5.70 -13.65
C SER A 190 -5.32 6.37 -12.48
N SER A 191 -4.07 6.00 -12.24
CA SER A 191 -3.23 6.54 -11.17
C SER A 191 -3.07 8.07 -11.22
N GLU A 192 -3.10 8.67 -12.42
CA GLU A 192 -3.03 10.13 -12.61
C GLU A 192 -4.34 10.87 -12.24
N ARG A 193 -5.43 10.15 -11.96
CA ARG A 193 -6.77 10.69 -11.79
C ARG A 193 -7.39 10.33 -10.44
N THR A 194 -6.58 10.38 -9.41
CA THR A 194 -7.04 10.14 -8.04
C THR A 194 -8.03 11.22 -7.58
N LEU A 195 -9.09 10.79 -6.91
CA LEU A 195 -10.13 11.65 -6.34
C LEU A 195 -10.00 11.75 -4.81
N ALA A 196 -9.24 10.86 -4.20
CA ALA A 196 -8.95 10.83 -2.77
C ALA A 196 -7.56 10.22 -2.48
N PRO A 197 -6.93 10.55 -1.36
CA PRO A 197 -5.62 9.99 -0.98
C PRO A 197 -5.63 8.46 -0.90
N GLY A 198 -4.55 7.82 -1.38
CA GLY A 198 -4.40 6.36 -1.33
C GLY A 198 -5.36 5.58 -2.24
N GLN A 199 -5.97 6.22 -3.25
CA GLN A 199 -6.73 5.50 -4.27
C GLN A 199 -5.79 4.80 -5.25
N LEU A 200 -6.09 3.52 -5.51
CA LEU A 200 -5.51 2.74 -6.61
C LEU A 200 -6.34 2.90 -7.88
N SER A 201 -5.70 2.76 -9.03
CA SER A 201 -6.38 2.65 -10.31
C SER A 201 -7.15 1.33 -10.42
N PHE A 202 -8.14 1.28 -11.31
CA PHE A 202 -8.86 0.05 -11.62
C PHE A 202 -7.92 -1.04 -12.12
N GLU A 203 -6.91 -0.67 -12.92
CA GLU A 203 -5.87 -1.56 -13.42
C GLU A 203 -5.01 -2.15 -12.29
N GLU A 204 -4.50 -1.33 -11.36
CA GLU A 204 -3.76 -1.83 -10.19
C GLU A 204 -4.61 -2.79 -9.35
N MET A 205 -5.89 -2.46 -9.13
CA MET A 205 -6.80 -3.31 -8.35
C MET A 205 -7.08 -4.65 -9.02
N THR A 206 -7.17 -4.69 -10.37
CA THR A 206 -7.49 -5.91 -11.14
C THR A 206 -6.25 -6.70 -11.52
N GLU A 207 -5.17 -6.06 -11.97
CA GLU A 207 -4.01 -6.74 -12.55
C GLU A 207 -2.90 -7.01 -11.53
N THR A 208 -2.73 -6.11 -10.52
CA THR A 208 -1.72 -6.33 -9.48
C THR A 208 -2.28 -7.08 -8.28
N TYR A 209 -3.46 -6.66 -7.78
CA TYR A 209 -4.00 -7.21 -6.54
C TYR A 209 -5.08 -8.26 -6.75
N HIS A 210 -5.58 -8.45 -7.96
CA HIS A 210 -6.67 -9.39 -8.28
C HIS A 210 -7.83 -9.30 -7.28
N PHE A 211 -8.25 -8.05 -6.96
CA PHE A 211 -9.16 -7.73 -5.85
C PHE A 211 -10.44 -8.60 -5.85
N ASP A 212 -10.99 -8.88 -7.03
CA ASP A 212 -12.23 -9.67 -7.16
C ASP A 212 -12.04 -11.15 -6.77
N ARG A 213 -10.80 -11.62 -6.62
CA ARG A 213 -10.46 -12.97 -6.15
C ARG A 213 -10.20 -13.02 -4.64
N ILE A 214 -10.02 -11.87 -3.98
CA ILE A 214 -9.75 -11.82 -2.54
C ILE A 214 -11.02 -12.20 -1.78
N GLY A 215 -11.01 -13.36 -1.15
CA GLY A 215 -12.08 -13.92 -0.33
C GLY A 215 -11.71 -14.11 1.13
N SER A 216 -12.63 -14.71 1.91
CA SER A 216 -12.43 -14.98 3.34
C SER A 216 -11.19 -15.82 3.62
N ASP A 217 -10.88 -16.77 2.74
CA ASP A 217 -9.80 -17.75 2.94
C ASP A 217 -8.47 -17.33 2.32
N THR A 218 -8.46 -16.27 1.50
CA THR A 218 -7.25 -15.75 0.85
C THR A 218 -6.18 -15.44 1.90
N ARG A 219 -5.00 -16.03 1.73
CA ARG A 219 -3.83 -15.80 2.61
C ARG A 219 -3.28 -14.40 2.40
N VAL A 220 -2.77 -13.81 3.47
CA VAL A 220 -2.25 -12.43 3.44
C VAL A 220 -0.76 -12.41 3.72
N PHE A 221 -0.02 -11.75 2.85
CA PHE A 221 1.40 -11.46 2.97
C PHE A 221 1.64 -9.96 2.78
N GLY A 222 2.83 -9.47 3.11
CA GLY A 222 3.11 -8.07 2.83
C GLY A 222 4.56 -7.66 3.01
N VAL A 223 4.87 -6.46 2.53
CA VAL A 223 6.14 -5.79 2.82
C VAL A 223 5.95 -4.74 3.91
N LEU A 224 6.79 -4.83 4.97
CA LEU A 224 6.86 -3.86 6.06
C LEU A 224 7.99 -2.88 5.79
N GLY A 225 7.72 -1.59 5.88
CA GLY A 225 8.73 -0.54 5.74
C GLY A 225 8.14 0.85 5.68
N ASP A 226 9.01 1.87 5.58
CA ASP A 226 8.66 3.27 5.38
C ASP A 226 9.84 4.03 4.76
N PRO A 227 9.70 4.62 3.55
CA PRO A 227 8.54 4.61 2.65
C PRO A 227 8.39 3.33 1.81
N LEU A 228 7.18 3.08 1.27
CA LEU A 228 6.87 1.93 0.41
C LEU A 228 6.30 2.29 -0.97
N ALA A 229 6.11 3.57 -1.26
CA ALA A 229 5.42 4.04 -2.47
C ALA A 229 6.00 3.52 -3.80
N HIS A 230 7.27 3.13 -3.81
CA HIS A 230 7.97 2.63 -5.01
C HIS A 230 8.36 1.15 -4.89
N SER A 231 7.84 0.43 -3.90
CA SER A 231 8.13 -1.00 -3.77
C SER A 231 7.47 -1.80 -4.88
N LEU A 232 8.26 -2.58 -5.61
CA LEU A 232 7.77 -3.52 -6.63
C LEU A 232 7.38 -4.87 -6.05
N SER A 233 7.58 -5.09 -4.75
CA SER A 233 7.28 -6.37 -4.10
C SER A 233 5.83 -6.83 -4.31
N PRO A 234 4.79 -5.98 -4.20
CA PRO A 234 3.42 -6.39 -4.51
C PRO A 234 3.25 -6.91 -5.93
N ASN A 235 3.85 -6.25 -6.94
CA ASN A 235 3.76 -6.68 -8.33
C ASN A 235 4.41 -8.05 -8.54
N VAL A 236 5.60 -8.28 -7.98
CA VAL A 236 6.35 -9.53 -8.14
C VAL A 236 5.65 -10.68 -7.44
N HIS A 237 5.27 -10.51 -6.16
CA HIS A 237 4.68 -11.59 -5.38
C HIS A 237 3.26 -11.94 -5.82
N ASN A 238 2.41 -10.95 -6.12
CA ASN A 238 1.05 -11.23 -6.60
C ASN A 238 1.08 -11.92 -7.96
N ALA A 239 1.98 -11.53 -8.88
CA ALA A 239 2.16 -12.21 -10.15
C ALA A 239 2.66 -13.66 -9.97
N ALA A 240 3.54 -13.92 -9.00
CA ALA A 240 3.98 -15.28 -8.68
C ALA A 240 2.84 -16.11 -8.08
N PHE A 241 2.04 -15.57 -7.17
CA PHE A 241 0.88 -16.25 -6.61
C PHE A 241 -0.14 -16.61 -7.70
N ASP A 242 -0.39 -15.69 -8.65
CA ASP A 242 -1.29 -15.96 -9.79
C ASP A 242 -0.75 -17.08 -10.69
N ALA A 243 0.55 -17.02 -11.02
CA ALA A 243 1.21 -18.04 -11.87
C ALA A 243 1.19 -19.43 -11.25
N ASP A 244 1.35 -19.53 -9.94
CA ASP A 244 1.36 -20.79 -9.19
C ASP A 244 -0.03 -21.24 -8.71
N GLY A 245 -1.09 -20.46 -8.96
CA GLY A 245 -2.45 -20.75 -8.53
C GLY A 245 -2.65 -20.70 -7.01
N ILE A 246 -1.85 -19.89 -6.29
CA ILE A 246 -1.91 -19.75 -4.85
C ILE A 246 -2.94 -18.69 -4.48
N ASP A 247 -3.95 -19.05 -3.67
CA ASP A 247 -4.93 -18.09 -3.15
C ASP A 247 -4.30 -17.23 -2.03
N ALA A 248 -3.61 -16.18 -2.45
CA ALA A 248 -2.92 -15.26 -1.58
C ALA A 248 -2.89 -13.84 -2.15
N VAL A 249 -2.73 -12.85 -1.26
CA VAL A 249 -2.50 -11.45 -1.63
C VAL A 249 -1.30 -10.90 -0.89
N TYR A 250 -0.47 -10.15 -1.60
CA TYR A 250 0.70 -9.47 -1.06
C TYR A 250 0.50 -7.96 -1.06
N LEU A 251 0.63 -7.33 0.11
CA LEU A 251 0.25 -5.94 0.36
C LEU A 251 1.45 -5.06 0.73
N PRO A 252 1.45 -3.77 0.37
CA PRO A 252 2.34 -2.79 1.00
C PRO A 252 1.75 -2.39 2.37
N LEU A 253 2.52 -2.59 3.43
CA LEU A 253 2.15 -2.33 4.81
C LEU A 253 3.08 -1.26 5.38
N ARG A 254 2.75 0.02 5.12
CA ARG A 254 3.55 1.14 5.59
C ARG A 254 3.48 1.25 7.11
N VAL A 255 4.63 1.10 7.77
CA VAL A 255 4.80 1.13 9.21
C VAL A 255 5.90 2.12 9.58
N PRO A 256 5.58 3.24 10.27
CA PRO A 256 6.59 4.18 10.74
C PRO A 256 7.61 3.55 11.70
N ALA A 257 8.81 4.14 11.78
CA ALA A 257 9.95 3.58 12.52
C ALA A 257 9.66 3.28 13.99
N ASP A 258 8.88 4.12 14.65
CA ASP A 258 8.55 4.05 16.07
C ASP A 258 7.29 3.23 16.39
N GLY A 259 6.58 2.75 15.36
CA GLY A 259 5.29 2.07 15.49
C GLY A 259 5.32 0.55 15.38
N LEU A 260 6.47 -0.09 15.08
CA LEU A 260 6.53 -1.48 14.64
C LEU A 260 5.85 -2.48 15.59
N VAL A 261 6.23 -2.49 16.86
CA VAL A 261 5.72 -3.48 17.84
C VAL A 261 4.21 -3.34 18.05
N LYS A 262 3.72 -2.10 18.17
CA LYS A 262 2.30 -1.80 18.33
C LYS A 262 1.51 -2.24 17.10
N THR A 263 1.99 -1.89 15.92
CA THR A 263 1.37 -2.25 14.64
C THR A 263 1.29 -3.76 14.44
N LEU A 264 2.37 -4.49 14.71
CA LEU A 264 2.38 -5.95 14.51
C LEU A 264 1.44 -6.67 15.51
N LYS A 265 1.26 -6.15 16.72
CA LYS A 265 0.22 -6.63 17.62
C LYS A 265 -1.19 -6.44 17.03
N ALA A 266 -1.46 -5.28 16.43
CA ALA A 266 -2.74 -5.04 15.75
C ALA A 266 -2.90 -5.95 14.52
N PHE A 267 -1.84 -6.14 13.73
CA PHE A 267 -1.84 -7.00 12.54
C PHE A 267 -2.02 -8.50 12.84
N GLN A 268 -1.88 -8.94 14.11
CA GLN A 268 -2.23 -10.31 14.47
C GLN A 268 -3.66 -10.67 14.06
N TRP A 269 -4.58 -9.70 14.11
CA TRP A 269 -5.97 -9.90 13.69
C TRP A 269 -6.11 -10.20 12.19
N LEU A 270 -5.23 -9.64 11.33
CA LEU A 270 -5.22 -9.90 9.89
C LEU A 270 -4.74 -11.33 9.56
N ASN A 271 -4.14 -12.03 10.52
CA ASN A 271 -3.61 -13.38 10.36
C ASN A 271 -2.60 -13.49 9.20
N ILE A 272 -1.66 -12.55 9.12
CA ILE A 272 -0.64 -12.49 8.07
C ILE A 272 0.32 -13.66 8.20
N ASP A 273 0.66 -14.30 7.08
CA ASP A 273 1.49 -15.52 7.03
C ASP A 273 2.98 -15.22 6.82
N GLY A 274 3.32 -14.07 6.25
CA GLY A 274 4.71 -13.70 6.03
C GLY A 274 4.89 -12.23 5.69
N TYR A 275 6.09 -11.72 5.98
CA TYR A 275 6.51 -10.36 5.67
C TYR A 275 7.85 -10.34 4.98
N SER A 276 7.98 -9.55 3.92
CA SER A 276 9.27 -8.96 3.59
C SER A 276 9.47 -7.72 4.44
N VAL A 277 10.70 -7.49 4.89
CA VAL A 277 11.04 -6.40 5.79
C VAL A 277 12.08 -5.50 5.16
N THR A 278 11.78 -4.20 5.07
CA THR A 278 12.73 -3.23 4.54
C THR A 278 12.97 -2.09 5.54
N ILE A 279 13.67 -1.05 5.12
CA ILE A 279 13.96 0.12 5.93
C ILE A 279 12.68 0.66 6.57
N PRO A 280 12.69 1.02 7.87
CA PRO A 280 13.83 1.01 8.80
C PRO A 280 13.90 -0.24 9.71
N HIS A 281 13.15 -1.30 9.44
CA HIS A 281 12.77 -2.34 10.40
C HIS A 281 13.65 -3.60 10.42
N LYS A 282 14.66 -3.73 9.54
CA LYS A 282 15.43 -4.98 9.37
C LYS A 282 16.17 -5.45 10.63
N GLU A 283 16.54 -4.55 11.51
CA GLU A 283 17.19 -4.86 12.79
C GLU A 283 16.15 -5.10 13.90
N THR A 284 15.17 -4.19 14.03
CA THR A 284 14.15 -4.22 15.10
C THR A 284 13.15 -5.35 14.95
N ILE A 285 12.96 -5.88 13.74
CA ILE A 285 12.01 -6.98 13.49
C ILE A 285 12.41 -8.27 14.21
N LEU A 286 13.69 -8.43 14.55
CA LEU A 286 14.21 -9.60 15.26
C LEU A 286 13.60 -9.82 16.63
N GLU A 287 13.15 -8.76 17.30
CA GLU A 287 12.48 -8.84 18.61
C GLU A 287 11.16 -9.66 18.56
N LEU A 288 10.63 -9.88 17.37
CA LEU A 288 9.36 -10.60 17.15
C LEU A 288 9.55 -12.04 16.70
N ALA A 289 10.73 -12.38 16.21
CA ALA A 289 11.03 -13.71 15.76
C ALA A 289 11.44 -14.61 16.93
N THR A 290 10.83 -15.79 17.00
CA THR A 290 11.20 -16.79 17.99
C THR A 290 12.34 -17.72 17.51
N LYS A 291 12.53 -17.76 16.18
CA LYS A 291 13.60 -18.53 15.52
C LYS A 291 14.34 -17.63 14.54
N HIS A 292 15.67 -17.78 14.52
CA HIS A 292 16.55 -17.11 13.57
C HIS A 292 17.29 -18.15 12.75
N ASP A 293 17.43 -17.91 11.45
CA ASP A 293 18.38 -18.71 10.66
C ASP A 293 19.84 -18.29 10.96
N SER A 294 20.78 -19.08 10.53
CA SER A 294 22.21 -18.83 10.78
C SER A 294 22.70 -17.50 10.22
N THR A 295 22.10 -17.04 9.13
CA THR A 295 22.42 -15.74 8.50
C THR A 295 21.99 -14.58 9.39
N VAL A 296 20.77 -14.66 9.94
CA VAL A 296 20.24 -13.66 10.87
C VAL A 296 21.02 -13.63 12.18
N GLU A 297 21.37 -14.80 12.73
CA GLU A 297 22.17 -14.88 13.96
C GLU A 297 23.50 -14.13 13.81
N GLN A 298 24.12 -14.22 12.64
CA GLN A 298 25.37 -13.55 12.33
C GLN A 298 25.17 -12.05 12.02
N LEU A 299 24.19 -11.73 11.16
CA LEU A 299 24.02 -10.37 10.65
C LEU A 299 23.25 -9.45 11.60
N LYS A 300 22.50 -10.00 12.57
CA LYS A 300 21.58 -9.25 13.43
C LYS A 300 20.61 -8.37 12.64
N ALA A 301 20.19 -8.84 11.46
CA ALA A 301 19.22 -8.17 10.60
C ALA A 301 18.47 -9.21 9.75
N ALA A 302 17.15 -9.03 9.61
CA ALA A 302 16.30 -9.86 8.76
C ALA A 302 15.58 -9.03 7.72
N ASN A 303 15.37 -9.58 6.53
CA ASN A 303 14.50 -9.01 5.51
C ASN A 303 13.26 -9.85 5.24
N THR A 304 13.11 -10.99 5.91
CA THR A 304 12.00 -11.93 5.74
C THR A 304 11.57 -12.50 7.07
N LEU A 305 10.26 -12.49 7.33
CA LEU A 305 9.60 -13.21 8.40
C LEU A 305 8.56 -14.14 7.81
N CYS A 306 8.63 -15.43 8.15
CA CYS A 306 7.60 -16.40 7.78
C CYS A 306 7.09 -17.12 9.01
N ARG A 307 5.81 -17.50 9.00
CA ARG A 307 5.26 -18.39 10.03
C ARG A 307 5.63 -19.82 9.72
N ASP A 308 6.11 -20.54 10.74
CA ASP A 308 6.28 -21.99 10.66
C ASP A 308 4.95 -22.72 10.87
N GLU A 309 4.98 -24.07 10.89
CA GLU A 309 3.79 -24.92 11.07
C GLU A 309 3.09 -24.66 12.42
N ASP A 310 3.86 -24.32 13.46
CA ASP A 310 3.38 -23.96 14.78
C ASP A 310 2.94 -22.49 14.91
N ARG A 311 2.91 -21.76 13.80
CA ARG A 311 2.57 -20.33 13.73
C ARG A 311 3.57 -19.40 14.43
N ASN A 312 4.78 -19.87 14.74
CA ASN A 312 5.86 -19.04 15.25
C ASN A 312 6.55 -18.27 14.12
N TRP A 313 7.11 -17.12 14.44
CA TRP A 313 7.87 -16.32 13.48
C TRP A 313 9.30 -16.80 13.36
N THR A 314 9.70 -17.16 12.16
CA THR A 314 11.09 -17.44 11.78
C THR A 314 11.64 -16.28 10.95
N ALA A 315 12.74 -15.71 11.38
CA ALA A 315 13.46 -14.65 10.67
C ALA A 315 14.57 -15.23 9.79
N SER A 316 14.66 -14.71 8.57
CA SER A 316 15.72 -15.04 7.62
C SER A 316 16.21 -13.79 6.87
N ASN A 317 17.39 -13.92 6.25
CA ASN A 317 17.97 -12.85 5.45
C ASN A 317 18.36 -13.35 4.06
N THR A 318 17.58 -12.96 3.06
CA THR A 318 17.80 -13.29 1.66
C THR A 318 18.67 -12.25 0.93
N ASP A 319 18.92 -11.07 1.52
CA ASP A 319 19.77 -10.04 0.92
C ASP A 319 21.22 -10.50 0.77
N LEU A 320 21.74 -11.23 1.78
CA LEU A 320 23.11 -11.73 1.77
C LEU A 320 23.36 -12.69 0.59
N PRO A 321 22.63 -13.83 0.49
CA PRO A 321 22.88 -14.76 -0.62
C PRO A 321 22.61 -14.12 -1.98
N ALA A 322 21.60 -13.25 -2.11
CA ALA A 322 21.31 -12.57 -3.36
C ALA A 322 22.44 -11.64 -3.80
N ALA A 323 22.99 -10.83 -2.88
CA ALA A 323 24.11 -9.94 -3.19
C ALA A 323 25.37 -10.72 -3.59
N ILE A 324 25.73 -11.76 -2.82
CA ILE A 324 26.94 -12.54 -3.07
C ILE A 324 26.84 -13.32 -4.39
N GLN A 325 25.72 -13.97 -4.66
CA GLN A 325 25.53 -14.70 -5.92
C GLN A 325 25.59 -13.76 -7.13
N THR A 326 24.98 -12.58 -7.04
CA THR A 326 24.99 -11.59 -8.13
C THR A 326 26.39 -11.04 -8.37
N LEU A 327 27.17 -10.75 -7.31
CA LEU A 327 28.55 -10.31 -7.42
C LEU A 327 29.45 -11.39 -8.04
N LYS A 328 29.30 -12.64 -7.60
CA LYS A 328 30.06 -13.78 -8.18
C LYS A 328 29.79 -13.95 -9.68
N LEU A 329 28.51 -13.86 -10.09
CA LEU A 329 28.13 -13.95 -11.50
C LEU A 329 28.71 -12.80 -12.33
N ALA A 330 28.65 -11.57 -11.81
CA ALA A 330 29.23 -10.40 -12.46
C ALA A 330 30.75 -10.50 -12.60
N LEU A 331 31.43 -10.98 -11.57
CA LEU A 331 32.89 -11.22 -11.61
C LEU A 331 33.26 -12.30 -12.62
N GLU A 332 32.55 -13.41 -12.64
CA GLU A 332 32.77 -14.49 -13.61
C GLU A 332 32.67 -13.98 -15.05
N THR A 333 31.62 -13.16 -15.30
CA THR A 333 31.41 -12.57 -16.62
C THR A 333 32.51 -11.58 -17.00
N SER A 334 33.03 -10.79 -16.06
CA SER A 334 33.98 -9.69 -16.34
C SER A 334 35.47 -10.15 -16.27
N THR A 335 35.79 -11.14 -15.43
CA THR A 335 37.15 -11.52 -15.14
C THR A 335 37.44 -13.01 -15.41
N GLY A 336 36.46 -13.83 -15.73
CA GLY A 336 36.57 -15.28 -15.87
C GLY A 336 36.71 -16.03 -14.54
N SER A 337 36.56 -15.36 -13.39
CA SER A 337 36.61 -15.95 -12.05
C SER A 337 35.53 -15.40 -11.15
N ASN A 338 34.77 -16.27 -10.48
CA ASN A 338 33.75 -15.92 -9.52
C ASN A 338 34.26 -15.79 -8.07
N SER A 339 35.57 -15.88 -7.83
CA SER A 339 36.14 -15.79 -6.48
C SER A 339 36.14 -14.35 -5.97
N LEU A 340 35.63 -14.15 -4.76
CA LEU A 340 35.71 -12.91 -4.00
C LEU A 340 36.92 -12.89 -3.03
N ALA A 341 37.57 -14.02 -2.81
CA ALA A 341 38.69 -14.14 -1.87
C ALA A 341 39.84 -13.19 -2.23
N GLY A 342 40.29 -12.41 -1.24
CA GLY A 342 41.34 -11.41 -1.36
C GLY A 342 40.98 -10.14 -2.15
N ARG A 343 39.78 -10.02 -2.75
CA ARG A 343 39.35 -8.81 -3.44
C ARG A 343 39.03 -7.70 -2.47
N LYS A 344 39.46 -6.49 -2.80
CA LYS A 344 39.20 -5.29 -2.00
C LYS A 344 37.78 -4.76 -2.30
N CYS A 345 36.91 -4.81 -1.32
CA CYS A 345 35.52 -4.43 -1.44
C CYS A 345 35.21 -3.22 -0.55
N LEU A 346 34.64 -2.16 -1.13
CA LEU A 346 34.15 -1.00 -0.40
C LEU A 346 32.62 -1.02 -0.34
N VAL A 347 32.06 -1.08 0.87
CA VAL A 347 30.62 -1.03 1.12
C VAL A 347 30.25 0.34 1.68
N LEU A 348 29.40 1.07 0.97
CA LEU A 348 28.92 2.39 1.36
C LEU A 348 27.56 2.27 2.08
N GLY A 349 27.53 2.62 3.36
CA GLY A 349 26.39 2.52 4.26
C GLY A 349 26.71 1.70 5.49
N ALA A 350 25.81 1.78 6.51
CA ALA A 350 25.93 1.03 7.77
C ALA A 350 24.55 0.59 8.31
N GLY A 351 23.58 0.35 7.42
CA GLY A 351 22.25 -0.19 7.75
C GLY A 351 22.16 -1.69 7.43
N GLY A 352 20.95 -2.24 7.55
CA GLY A 352 20.71 -3.69 7.36
C GLY A 352 21.20 -4.25 6.01
N ALA A 353 21.07 -3.52 4.91
CA ALA A 353 21.59 -3.93 3.61
C ALA A 353 23.14 -3.95 3.60
N ALA A 354 23.80 -2.91 4.16
CA ALA A 354 25.25 -2.86 4.26
C ALA A 354 25.78 -4.01 5.13
N ARG A 355 25.10 -4.32 6.22
CA ARG A 355 25.40 -5.43 7.12
C ARG A 355 25.35 -6.77 6.38
N ALA A 356 24.30 -7.02 5.60
CA ALA A 356 24.13 -8.25 4.82
C ALA A 356 25.25 -8.40 3.76
N VAL A 357 25.50 -7.34 2.98
CA VAL A 357 26.52 -7.35 1.93
C VAL A 357 27.93 -7.49 2.51
N ALA A 358 28.28 -6.67 3.50
CA ALA A 358 29.60 -6.72 4.12
C ALA A 358 29.84 -8.07 4.81
N GLY A 359 28.85 -8.60 5.54
CA GLY A 359 28.93 -9.90 6.18
C GLY A 359 29.14 -11.04 5.17
N GLY A 360 28.41 -11.03 4.06
CA GLY A 360 28.58 -12.01 2.99
C GLY A 360 29.95 -11.92 2.30
N LEU A 361 30.45 -10.71 2.09
CA LEU A 361 31.80 -10.52 1.53
C LEU A 361 32.87 -11.00 2.46
N VAL A 362 32.74 -10.79 3.79
CA VAL A 362 33.67 -11.32 4.79
C VAL A 362 33.69 -12.87 4.79
N GLN A 363 32.50 -13.51 4.67
CA GLN A 363 32.39 -14.97 4.57
C GLN A 363 33.09 -15.56 3.32
N GLU A 364 33.22 -14.77 2.27
CA GLU A 364 33.88 -15.13 1.02
C GLU A 364 35.36 -14.73 1.02
N ASP A 365 35.94 -14.47 2.20
CA ASP A 365 37.34 -14.07 2.41
C ASP A 365 37.75 -12.81 1.63
N ALA A 366 36.83 -11.90 1.35
CA ALA A 366 37.15 -10.61 0.76
C ALA A 366 37.74 -9.63 1.79
N VAL A 367 38.56 -8.69 1.33
CA VAL A 367 39.10 -7.60 2.16
C VAL A 367 38.08 -6.46 2.16
N VAL A 368 37.22 -6.42 3.20
CA VAL A 368 36.08 -5.53 3.26
C VAL A 368 36.41 -4.24 4.02
N THR A 369 36.03 -3.10 3.43
CA THR A 369 36.05 -1.80 4.09
C THR A 369 34.63 -1.23 4.07
N VAL A 370 34.13 -0.76 5.22
CA VAL A 370 32.82 -0.11 5.36
C VAL A 370 33.02 1.38 5.52
N SER A 371 32.15 2.17 4.87
CA SER A 371 32.12 3.63 5.03
C SER A 371 30.68 4.14 5.16
N GLY A 372 30.38 4.91 6.20
CA GLY A 372 29.05 5.44 6.45
C GLY A 372 29.06 6.88 6.97
N ARG A 373 28.02 7.66 6.64
CA ARG A 373 27.87 9.06 7.12
C ARG A 373 27.84 9.13 8.66
N THR A 374 27.22 8.14 9.30
CA THR A 374 27.21 8.01 10.76
C THR A 374 28.36 7.13 11.17
N ARG A 375 29.53 7.74 11.36
CA ARG A 375 30.78 7.04 11.65
C ARG A 375 30.70 6.05 12.81
N PRO A 376 30.07 6.36 13.96
CA PRO A 376 29.92 5.38 15.05
C PRO A 376 29.24 4.09 14.61
N ARG A 377 28.15 4.15 13.83
CA ARG A 377 27.45 2.96 13.30
C ARG A 377 28.30 2.17 12.30
N ALA A 378 29.08 2.85 11.44
CA ALA A 378 29.98 2.19 10.51
C ALA A 378 31.13 1.48 11.24
N ASN A 379 31.68 2.09 12.27
CA ASN A 379 32.71 1.50 13.10
C ASN A 379 32.18 0.29 13.91
N GLU A 380 31.00 0.38 14.49
CA GLU A 380 30.32 -0.71 15.18
C GLU A 380 30.14 -1.91 14.26
N LEU A 381 29.61 -1.68 13.05
CA LEU A 381 29.43 -2.70 12.01
C LEU A 381 30.77 -3.35 11.62
N ALA A 382 31.81 -2.55 11.43
CA ALA A 382 33.13 -3.05 11.06
C ALA A 382 33.75 -3.92 12.17
N VAL A 383 33.61 -3.53 13.43
CA VAL A 383 34.09 -4.32 14.59
C VAL A 383 33.31 -5.64 14.70
N GLU A 384 31.99 -5.61 14.57
CA GLU A 384 31.16 -6.82 14.65
C GLU A 384 31.49 -7.83 13.55
N LEU A 385 31.76 -7.36 12.33
CA LEU A 385 32.06 -8.23 11.17
C LEU A 385 33.55 -8.57 11.04
N GLY A 386 34.41 -7.96 11.85
CA GLY A 386 35.85 -8.16 11.75
C GLY A 386 36.47 -7.56 10.48
N CYS A 387 35.92 -6.44 9.97
CA CYS A 387 36.43 -5.76 8.78
C CYS A 387 36.92 -4.34 9.09
N GLN A 388 37.29 -3.57 8.06
CA GLN A 388 37.87 -2.25 8.22
C GLN A 388 36.75 -1.15 8.13
N GLU A 389 36.97 -0.01 8.80
CA GLU A 389 36.18 1.21 8.64
C GLU A 389 37.03 2.32 8.04
N ILE A 390 36.45 3.13 7.16
CA ILE A 390 37.05 4.38 6.71
C ILE A 390 36.02 5.52 6.79
N GLY A 391 36.48 6.69 7.23
CA GLY A 391 35.63 7.89 7.30
C GLY A 391 34.99 8.20 5.96
N TRP A 392 33.73 8.68 6.01
CA TRP A 392 32.92 8.99 4.83
C TRP A 392 33.59 9.93 3.84
N GLU A 393 34.35 10.91 4.33
CA GLU A 393 35.13 11.89 3.56
C GLU A 393 36.29 11.25 2.78
N ASN A 394 36.80 10.13 3.25
CA ASN A 394 37.94 9.42 2.69
C ASN A 394 37.57 8.22 1.78
N ARG A 395 36.26 7.98 1.57
CA ARG A 395 35.77 6.80 0.81
C ARG A 395 36.29 6.72 -0.64
N GLY A 396 36.60 7.89 -1.25
CA GLY A 396 37.18 7.98 -2.60
C GLY A 396 38.67 7.77 -2.68
N SER A 397 39.38 7.61 -1.54
CA SER A 397 40.83 7.39 -1.51
C SER A 397 41.26 5.90 -1.52
N GLN A 398 40.28 5.00 -1.48
CA GLN A 398 40.51 3.56 -1.45
C GLN A 398 40.53 2.99 -2.87
N PHE A 399 41.60 2.24 -3.18
CA PHE A 399 41.56 1.39 -4.36
C PHE A 399 40.73 0.13 -4.05
N THR A 400 39.71 -0.11 -4.87
CA THR A 400 38.74 -1.19 -4.67
C THR A 400 38.51 -1.96 -5.97
N ASP A 401 38.35 -3.30 -5.86
CA ASP A 401 37.95 -4.16 -6.97
C ASP A 401 36.42 -4.18 -7.12
N VAL A 402 35.70 -3.97 -5.98
CA VAL A 402 34.23 -4.02 -5.90
C VAL A 402 33.75 -2.84 -5.05
N LEU A 403 32.81 -2.05 -5.59
CA LEU A 403 32.13 -0.97 -4.90
C LEU A 403 30.64 -1.29 -4.80
N VAL A 404 30.09 -1.29 -3.56
CA VAL A 404 28.66 -1.54 -3.33
C VAL A 404 27.99 -0.36 -2.62
N ASN A 405 26.98 0.22 -3.25
CA ASN A 405 26.16 1.26 -2.63
C ASN A 405 25.00 0.63 -1.86
N CYS A 406 25.06 0.69 -0.54
CA CYS A 406 24.00 0.31 0.39
C CYS A 406 23.37 1.53 1.09
N THR A 407 23.50 2.73 0.49
CA THR A 407 22.89 3.96 0.98
C THR A 407 21.60 4.29 0.22
N PRO A 408 20.72 5.18 0.73
CA PRO A 408 19.57 5.67 -0.02
C PRO A 408 19.93 6.64 -1.17
N LEU A 409 21.19 7.05 -1.30
CA LEU A 409 21.60 7.97 -2.39
C LEU A 409 21.53 7.25 -3.74
N GLY A 410 20.86 7.88 -4.71
CA GLY A 410 20.54 7.28 -5.99
C GLY A 410 19.16 6.59 -6.04
N MET A 411 18.43 6.54 -4.91
CA MET A 411 17.03 6.10 -4.86
C MET A 411 16.08 7.32 -4.95
N HIS A 412 14.85 7.09 -5.36
CA HIS A 412 13.81 8.13 -5.29
C HIS A 412 13.63 8.65 -3.85
N PRO A 413 13.48 9.98 -3.64
CA PRO A 413 13.44 11.06 -4.64
C PRO A 413 14.81 11.51 -5.17
N ASN A 414 15.91 11.08 -4.59
CA ASN A 414 17.29 11.56 -4.85
C ASN A 414 17.98 10.75 -5.96
N ILE A 415 17.29 10.45 -7.04
CA ILE A 415 17.75 9.59 -8.14
C ILE A 415 18.99 10.09 -8.86
N ASN A 416 19.25 11.40 -8.80
CA ASN A 416 20.41 12.06 -9.44
C ASN A 416 21.62 12.21 -8.50
N GLU A 417 21.52 11.72 -7.26
CA GLU A 417 22.62 11.76 -6.31
C GLU A 417 23.41 10.46 -6.34
N SER A 418 24.73 10.55 -6.13
CA SER A 418 25.61 9.39 -5.97
C SER A 418 26.45 9.54 -4.71
N PRO A 419 26.60 8.47 -3.91
CA PRO A 419 27.52 8.47 -2.77
C PRO A 419 28.99 8.42 -3.20
N PHE A 420 29.27 8.15 -4.48
CA PHE A 420 30.62 8.04 -5.02
C PHE A 420 30.77 8.95 -6.27
N GLN A 421 31.87 9.69 -6.36
CA GLN A 421 32.07 10.60 -7.46
C GLN A 421 32.72 9.90 -8.65
N PRO A 422 32.34 10.17 -9.91
CA PRO A 422 32.88 9.49 -11.09
C PRO A 422 34.41 9.54 -11.20
N GLN A 423 35.01 10.63 -10.75
CA GLN A 423 36.48 10.77 -10.76
C GLN A 423 37.22 9.89 -9.75
N TRP A 424 36.54 9.18 -8.90
CA TRP A 424 37.12 8.23 -7.94
C TRP A 424 37.08 6.78 -8.45
N LEU A 425 36.39 6.53 -9.59
CA LEU A 425 36.40 5.28 -10.32
C LEU A 425 37.57 5.25 -11.29
#